data_e3711fe984937eebbd01e255fbca7e9e
#
_entry.id   e3711fe984937eebbd01e255fbca7e9e
#
_cell.length_a   1.000
_cell.length_b   1.000
_cell.length_c   1.000
_cell.angle_alpha   90.00
_cell.angle_beta   90.00
_cell.angle_gamma   90.00
#
_symmetry.space_group_name_H-M   'P 1'
#
loop_
_entity.id
_entity.type
_entity.pdbx_description
1 polymer ?
#
loop_
_entity_poly.entity_id
_entity_poly.type
_entity_poly.pdbx_seq_one_letter_code
_entity_poly.pdbx_strand_id
1 'polypeptide(L)'
;MKDIYLTNYSVNGIKTLDKTVSLSFYKKTINKEPDTQEYNIKGIYGMNGSGKSGIVTSVEILRNLIIDTGYLNNPVAQKHLDAIVNKKVGELSIEAEFIAKSGAQLLLFQYGITLSKNKAGKFTISHECLKEKNATSKNSSLENIYEICDGEIIFMYGLEEENGFVVEIRNKTMNLLTTGSACALIYVNMLYSGDGNYSFYREDKVARIIMNAISVLFSFGHKLHVYLDESDDHKPYMIQNTILSCDDVDSQNAKLYSLIGNIFELQNENINVIFSNRNMIAKPRLDKFIETINKLYEFLHIFKSDLMGIEIDKKENGDFWMCDLVMVYDSYRIHAEFESTGIKKLIKLFVYVREMVRGGIVFIDEFDSNLHDVYLCALLEYLMEYGEGQLCFTTHNVGPMDVLKQHKKSIDFLSEDHQIYPWKTNGNYSPSKLYRNGMIEGSPFNVDAIDFIGVFGTGEEDE
;
A
#
# COMPACT_ATOMS: atom_id res chain seq x y z
N MET A 1 16.26 7.68 6.71
CA MET A 1 15.57 6.41 6.39
C MET A 1 15.06 5.84 7.70
N LYS A 2 13.76 5.73 7.84
CA LYS A 2 13.18 4.98 8.97
C LYS A 2 13.09 3.51 8.57
N ASP A 3 14.07 2.75 8.97
CA ASP A 3 14.16 1.28 9.02
C ASP A 3 13.90 0.52 7.71
N ILE A 4 12.85 0.79 6.93
CA ILE A 4 12.47 0.08 5.70
C ILE A 4 12.18 1.07 4.58
N TYR A 5 12.67 0.76 3.35
CA TYR A 5 12.48 1.60 2.17
C TYR A 5 12.33 0.74 0.91
N LEU A 6 11.25 0.94 0.15
CA LEU A 6 10.99 0.26 -1.12
C LEU A 6 11.93 0.78 -2.22
N THR A 7 12.67 -0.11 -2.86
CA THR A 7 13.64 0.25 -3.92
C THR A 7 13.13 -0.07 -5.31
N ASN A 8 12.36 -1.16 -5.45
CA ASN A 8 11.74 -1.54 -6.71
C ASN A 8 10.41 -2.26 -6.46
N TYR A 9 9.46 -2.11 -7.38
CA TYR A 9 8.17 -2.79 -7.36
C TYR A 9 7.79 -3.22 -8.76
N SER A 10 7.40 -4.47 -8.95
CA SER A 10 6.98 -4.99 -10.23
C SER A 10 5.66 -5.75 -10.11
N VAL A 11 4.81 -5.60 -11.11
CA VAL A 11 3.51 -6.30 -11.17
C VAL A 11 3.17 -6.71 -12.59
N ASN A 12 2.52 -7.86 -12.72
CA ASN A 12 1.97 -8.39 -13.96
C ASN A 12 0.63 -9.07 -13.69
N GLY A 13 -0.29 -9.01 -14.63
CA GLY A 13 -1.54 -9.77 -14.58
C GLY A 13 -2.65 -9.13 -13.77
N ILE A 14 -2.75 -7.79 -13.71
CA ILE A 14 -3.84 -7.09 -13.02
C ILE A 14 -4.54 -6.06 -13.91
N LYS A 15 -5.86 -6.03 -13.89
CA LYS A 15 -6.71 -5.15 -14.69
C LYS A 15 -6.28 -5.20 -16.17
N THR A 16 -5.86 -4.09 -16.76
CA THR A 16 -5.35 -4.04 -18.15
C THR A 16 -3.92 -4.52 -18.30
N LEU A 17 -3.12 -4.54 -17.21
CA LEU A 17 -1.70 -4.87 -17.26
C LEU A 17 -1.48 -6.35 -17.59
N ASP A 18 -1.15 -6.64 -18.84
CA ASP A 18 -0.83 -7.99 -19.34
C ASP A 18 0.67 -8.22 -19.57
N LYS A 19 1.49 -7.23 -19.25
CA LYS A 19 2.96 -7.28 -19.22
C LYS A 19 3.47 -6.83 -17.87
N THR A 20 4.71 -7.20 -17.55
CA THR A 20 5.35 -6.76 -16.30
C THR A 20 5.64 -5.27 -16.34
N VAL A 21 5.06 -4.53 -15.41
CA VAL A 21 5.33 -3.13 -15.15
C VAL A 21 6.25 -3.03 -13.94
N SER A 22 7.36 -2.29 -14.06
CA SER A 22 8.35 -2.14 -12.99
C SER A 22 8.59 -0.67 -12.65
N LEU A 23 8.44 -0.33 -11.39
CA LEU A 23 8.69 0.99 -10.81
C LEU A 23 10.00 0.95 -10.01
N SER A 24 10.90 1.86 -10.32
CA SER A 24 12.17 1.99 -9.58
C SER A 24 12.14 3.23 -8.69
N PHE A 25 12.20 3.03 -7.38
CA PHE A 25 12.14 4.10 -6.37
C PHE A 25 13.51 4.61 -5.93
N TYR A 26 14.57 3.89 -6.26
CA TYR A 26 15.92 4.26 -5.85
C TYR A 26 16.95 3.99 -6.95
N LYS A 27 18.17 4.50 -6.80
CA LYS A 27 19.29 4.18 -7.71
C LYS A 27 19.75 2.72 -7.50
N LYS A 28 20.34 2.12 -8.53
CA LYS A 28 20.82 0.72 -8.49
C LYS A 28 21.86 0.46 -7.41
N THR A 29 22.71 1.46 -7.10
CA THR A 29 23.78 1.32 -6.09
C THR A 29 23.30 1.86 -4.77
N ILE A 30 23.31 1.00 -3.74
CA ILE A 30 22.90 1.35 -2.39
C ILE A 30 24.15 1.64 -1.57
N ASN A 31 24.22 2.83 -1.00
CA ASN A 31 25.31 3.25 -0.11
C ASN A 31 25.02 2.81 1.33
N LYS A 32 26.04 2.83 2.20
CA LYS A 32 25.88 2.50 3.64
C LYS A 32 24.87 3.42 4.34
N GLU A 33 24.83 4.67 3.94
CA GLU A 33 23.85 5.66 4.37
C GLU A 33 23.08 6.09 3.12
N PRO A 34 21.96 5.43 2.80
CA PRO A 34 21.18 5.79 1.62
C PRO A 34 20.47 7.11 1.86
N ASP A 35 20.69 8.05 0.95
CA ASP A 35 19.93 9.28 0.87
C ASP A 35 18.58 8.97 0.22
N THR A 36 17.58 8.71 1.04
CA THR A 36 16.24 8.36 0.59
C THR A 36 15.36 9.58 0.37
N GLN A 37 15.73 10.74 0.92
CA GLN A 37 14.95 11.99 0.82
C GLN A 37 14.81 12.46 -0.64
N GLU A 38 15.88 12.38 -1.44
CA GLU A 38 15.84 12.75 -2.86
C GLU A 38 14.96 11.83 -3.74
N TYR A 39 14.43 10.73 -3.18
CA TYR A 39 13.67 9.70 -3.89
C TYR A 39 12.33 9.38 -3.21
N ASN A 40 11.91 10.19 -2.24
CA ASN A 40 10.78 9.87 -1.38
C ASN A 40 9.39 10.05 -2.02
N ILE A 41 9.31 10.66 -3.20
CA ILE A 41 8.04 10.88 -3.91
C ILE A 41 8.12 10.40 -5.35
N LYS A 42 7.02 9.78 -5.84
CA LYS A 42 6.85 9.33 -7.20
C LYS A 42 5.41 9.55 -7.68
N GLY A 43 5.23 10.28 -8.77
CA GLY A 43 3.99 10.40 -9.52
C GLY A 43 3.98 9.52 -10.77
N ILE A 44 2.93 8.75 -10.96
CA ILE A 44 2.69 7.92 -12.14
C ILE A 44 1.66 8.61 -13.03
N TYR A 45 2.05 8.94 -14.23
CA TYR A 45 1.25 9.60 -15.25
C TYR A 45 0.93 8.64 -16.39
N GLY A 46 -0.13 8.89 -17.14
CA GLY A 46 -0.51 8.08 -18.28
C GLY A 46 -1.98 8.28 -18.64
N MET A 47 -2.38 7.78 -19.78
CA MET A 47 -3.75 7.89 -20.29
C MET A 47 -4.74 7.13 -19.39
N ASN A 48 -6.04 7.44 -19.57
CA ASN A 48 -7.11 6.66 -18.95
C ASN A 48 -7.05 5.22 -19.45
N GLY A 49 -7.21 4.25 -18.55
CA GLY A 49 -7.15 2.84 -18.92
C GLY A 49 -5.73 2.25 -19.08
N SER A 50 -4.65 3.04 -18.95
CA SER A 50 -3.26 2.54 -19.06
C SER A 50 -2.86 1.54 -17.97
N GLY A 51 -3.63 1.42 -16.88
CA GLY A 51 -3.37 0.46 -15.79
C GLY A 51 -2.82 1.07 -14.50
N LYS A 52 -2.77 2.41 -14.37
CA LYS A 52 -2.25 3.10 -13.16
C LYS A 52 -2.89 2.60 -11.87
N SER A 53 -4.23 2.57 -11.80
CA SER A 53 -4.96 2.06 -10.62
C SER A 53 -4.71 0.56 -10.37
N GLY A 54 -4.33 -0.21 -11.41
CA GLY A 54 -3.93 -1.60 -11.27
C GLY A 54 -2.67 -1.75 -10.44
N ILE A 55 -1.69 -0.85 -10.63
CA ILE A 55 -0.46 -0.83 -9.84
C ILE A 55 -0.78 -0.60 -8.36
N VAL A 56 -1.58 0.42 -8.04
CA VAL A 56 -1.95 0.76 -6.65
C VAL A 56 -2.75 -0.38 -6.00
N THR A 57 -3.73 -0.95 -6.73
CA THR A 57 -4.53 -2.10 -6.26
C THR A 57 -3.64 -3.33 -5.97
N SER A 58 -2.60 -3.57 -6.78
CA SER A 58 -1.69 -4.70 -6.54
C SER A 58 -0.87 -4.55 -5.25
N VAL A 59 -0.54 -3.32 -4.84
CA VAL A 59 0.14 -3.06 -3.56
C VAL A 59 -0.79 -3.36 -2.38
N GLU A 60 -2.08 -3.06 -2.49
CA GLU A 60 -3.06 -3.45 -1.48
C GLU A 60 -3.15 -4.98 -1.34
N ILE A 61 -3.21 -5.70 -2.47
CA ILE A 61 -3.22 -7.17 -2.46
C ILE A 61 -1.94 -7.71 -1.83
N LEU A 62 -0.78 -7.19 -2.21
CA LEU A 62 0.51 -7.57 -1.63
C LEU A 62 0.52 -7.38 -0.11
N ARG A 63 0.10 -6.20 0.36
CA ARG A 63 -0.01 -5.91 1.78
C ARG A 63 -0.88 -6.95 2.49
N ASN A 64 -2.08 -7.20 1.96
CA ASN A 64 -3.03 -8.14 2.54
C ASN A 64 -2.47 -9.57 2.59
N LEU A 65 -1.78 -10.03 1.55
CA LEU A 65 -1.13 -11.34 1.53
C LEU A 65 -0.02 -11.45 2.59
N ILE A 66 0.76 -10.39 2.81
CA ILE A 66 1.86 -10.42 3.79
C ILE A 66 1.35 -10.45 5.24
N ILE A 67 0.26 -9.75 5.55
CA ILE A 67 -0.14 -9.52 6.95
C ILE A 67 -1.40 -10.27 7.39
N ASP A 68 -2.19 -10.83 6.47
CA ASP A 68 -3.44 -11.52 6.77
C ASP A 68 -3.44 -12.98 6.30
N THR A 69 -3.40 -13.90 7.24
CA THR A 69 -3.46 -15.35 6.98
C THR A 69 -4.79 -15.80 6.37
N GLY A 70 -5.85 -15.01 6.51
CA GLY A 70 -7.21 -15.33 6.06
C GLY A 70 -7.60 -14.69 4.72
N TYR A 71 -6.76 -13.85 4.14
CA TYR A 71 -7.11 -13.04 2.97
C TYR A 71 -7.71 -13.87 1.81
N LEU A 72 -7.03 -14.93 1.38
CA LEU A 72 -7.49 -15.78 0.27
C LEU A 72 -8.66 -16.72 0.66
N ASN A 73 -8.96 -16.85 1.94
CA ASN A 73 -10.14 -17.60 2.41
C ASN A 73 -11.40 -16.71 2.44
N ASN A 74 -11.25 -15.39 2.29
CA ASN A 74 -12.37 -14.46 2.31
C ASN A 74 -13.10 -14.45 0.96
N PRO A 75 -14.42 -14.72 0.92
CA PRO A 75 -15.19 -14.71 -0.33
C PRO A 75 -15.19 -13.36 -1.05
N VAL A 76 -15.10 -12.24 -0.31
CA VAL A 76 -15.03 -10.88 -0.89
C VAL A 76 -13.71 -10.69 -1.63
N ALA A 77 -12.59 -11.11 -1.00
CA ALA A 77 -11.28 -11.07 -1.64
C ALA A 77 -11.23 -11.94 -2.90
N GLN A 78 -11.78 -13.17 -2.85
CA GLN A 78 -11.87 -14.06 -4.01
C GLN A 78 -12.67 -13.44 -5.15
N LYS A 79 -13.84 -12.85 -4.86
CA LYS A 79 -14.66 -12.16 -5.86
C LYS A 79 -13.93 -10.96 -6.46
N HIS A 80 -13.22 -10.19 -5.63
CA HIS A 80 -12.43 -9.06 -6.09
C HIS A 80 -11.30 -9.52 -7.01
N LEU A 81 -10.49 -10.51 -6.59
CA LEU A 81 -9.44 -11.10 -7.41
C LEU A 81 -9.99 -11.64 -8.73
N ASP A 82 -11.15 -12.32 -8.69
CA ASP A 82 -11.79 -12.80 -9.93
C ASP A 82 -12.17 -11.66 -10.87
N ALA A 83 -12.56 -10.50 -10.37
CA ALA A 83 -12.89 -9.35 -11.20
C ALA A 83 -11.65 -8.67 -11.81
N ILE A 84 -10.54 -8.55 -11.05
CA ILE A 84 -9.41 -7.68 -11.39
C ILE A 84 -8.19 -8.40 -11.95
N VAL A 85 -7.99 -9.70 -11.69
CA VAL A 85 -6.89 -10.45 -12.33
C VAL A 85 -7.12 -10.48 -13.84
N ASN A 86 -6.06 -10.15 -14.59
CA ASN A 86 -6.10 -10.04 -16.05
C ASN A 86 -6.50 -11.39 -16.68
N LYS A 87 -7.58 -11.38 -17.45
CA LYS A 87 -8.15 -12.63 -18.03
C LYS A 87 -7.29 -13.25 -19.10
N LYS A 88 -6.41 -12.47 -19.74
CA LYS A 88 -5.49 -12.95 -20.78
C LYS A 88 -4.28 -13.64 -20.14
N VAL A 89 -3.77 -13.11 -19.03
CA VAL A 89 -2.64 -13.68 -18.29
C VAL A 89 -3.09 -14.85 -17.40
N GLY A 90 -4.22 -14.70 -16.72
CA GLY A 90 -4.81 -15.73 -15.86
C GLY A 90 -4.18 -15.84 -14.46
N GLU A 91 -3.11 -15.12 -14.21
CA GLU A 91 -2.40 -15.07 -12.93
C GLU A 91 -2.00 -13.64 -12.56
N LEU A 92 -1.73 -13.40 -11.29
CA LEU A 92 -1.21 -12.14 -10.76
C LEU A 92 0.15 -12.39 -10.13
N SER A 93 1.20 -11.78 -10.67
CA SER A 93 2.56 -11.85 -10.11
C SER A 93 2.98 -10.49 -9.59
N ILE A 94 3.49 -10.45 -8.37
CA ILE A 94 3.97 -9.25 -7.70
C ILE A 94 5.37 -9.51 -7.15
N GLU A 95 6.28 -8.55 -7.36
CA GLU A 95 7.62 -8.57 -6.78
C GLU A 95 7.95 -7.21 -6.16
N ALA A 96 8.50 -7.21 -4.95
CA ALA A 96 8.98 -6.03 -4.26
C ALA A 96 10.42 -6.21 -3.81
N GLU A 97 11.29 -5.23 -4.12
CA GLU A 97 12.61 -5.10 -3.53
C GLU A 97 12.61 -3.96 -2.53
N PHE A 98 13.11 -4.20 -1.34
CA PHE A 98 13.20 -3.17 -0.31
C PHE A 98 14.47 -3.35 0.53
N ILE A 99 14.96 -2.26 1.08
CA ILE A 99 16.06 -2.27 2.03
C ILE A 99 15.54 -2.12 3.44
N ALA A 100 16.17 -2.84 4.37
CA ALA A 100 15.87 -2.73 5.78
C ALA A 100 17.14 -2.61 6.61
N LYS A 101 17.09 -1.78 7.66
CA LYS A 101 18.17 -1.65 8.61
C LYS A 101 18.02 -2.71 9.69
N SER A 102 18.98 -3.64 9.77
CA SER A 102 19.05 -4.68 10.80
C SER A 102 20.32 -4.46 11.64
N GLY A 103 20.15 -3.85 12.81
CA GLY A 103 21.29 -3.43 13.64
C GLY A 103 22.23 -2.44 12.92
N ALA A 104 23.49 -2.83 12.73
CA ALA A 104 24.48 -2.03 12.01
C ALA A 104 24.55 -2.35 10.50
N GLN A 105 23.79 -3.33 10.01
CA GLN A 105 23.79 -3.76 8.61
C GLN A 105 22.57 -3.23 7.86
N LEU A 106 22.77 -2.98 6.58
CA LEU A 106 21.69 -2.69 5.64
C LEU A 106 21.50 -3.91 4.74
N LEU A 107 20.35 -4.54 4.84
CA LEU A 107 19.96 -5.70 4.06
C LEU A 107 19.02 -5.29 2.93
N LEU A 108 19.13 -5.93 1.78
CA LEU A 108 18.17 -5.84 0.68
C LEU A 108 17.41 -7.15 0.64
N PHE A 109 16.10 -7.05 0.64
CA PHE A 109 15.15 -8.14 0.49
C PHE A 109 14.49 -8.08 -0.89
N GLN A 110 14.27 -9.25 -1.47
CA GLN A 110 13.44 -9.44 -2.65
C GLN A 110 12.34 -10.43 -2.30
N TYR A 111 11.11 -9.99 -2.39
CA TYR A 111 9.93 -10.80 -2.12
C TYR A 111 9.07 -10.90 -3.38
N GLY A 112 8.77 -12.12 -3.79
CA GLY A 112 7.93 -12.43 -4.95
C GLY A 112 6.77 -13.32 -4.55
N ILE A 113 5.57 -13.04 -5.08
CA ILE A 113 4.38 -13.85 -4.88
C ILE A 113 3.53 -13.90 -6.15
N THR A 114 3.02 -15.08 -6.48
CA THR A 114 2.15 -15.30 -7.64
C THR A 114 0.87 -15.99 -7.21
N LEU A 115 -0.26 -15.45 -7.65
CA LEU A 115 -1.59 -16.01 -7.46
C LEU A 115 -2.11 -16.58 -8.77
N SER A 116 -2.61 -17.81 -8.75
CA SER A 116 -3.29 -18.44 -9.86
C SER A 116 -4.55 -19.18 -9.40
N LYS A 117 -5.44 -19.53 -10.34
CA LYS A 117 -6.64 -20.30 -10.01
C LYS A 117 -6.31 -21.78 -9.89
N ASN A 118 -6.73 -22.38 -8.79
CA ASN A 118 -6.70 -23.82 -8.61
C ASN A 118 -7.83 -24.53 -9.40
N LYS A 119 -7.87 -25.86 -9.36
CA LYS A 119 -8.89 -26.67 -10.04
C LYS A 119 -10.35 -26.38 -9.62
N ALA A 120 -10.55 -25.78 -8.44
CA ALA A 120 -11.86 -25.35 -7.96
C ALA A 120 -12.23 -23.92 -8.39
N GLY A 121 -11.39 -23.25 -9.19
CA GLY A 121 -11.60 -21.89 -9.67
C GLY A 121 -11.31 -20.79 -8.63
N LYS A 122 -10.71 -21.13 -7.49
CA LYS A 122 -10.32 -20.17 -6.45
C LYS A 122 -8.87 -19.74 -6.64
N PHE A 123 -8.57 -18.48 -6.41
CA PHE A 123 -7.21 -17.97 -6.36
C PHE A 123 -6.46 -18.53 -5.16
N THR A 124 -5.28 -19.06 -5.42
CA THR A 124 -4.36 -19.61 -4.43
C THR A 124 -2.95 -19.13 -4.75
N ILE A 125 -2.05 -19.23 -3.78
CA ILE A 125 -0.63 -18.94 -3.97
C ILE A 125 -0.03 -20.12 -4.74
N SER A 126 0.42 -19.86 -5.97
CA SER A 126 1.14 -20.85 -6.78
C SER A 126 2.65 -20.75 -6.60
N HIS A 127 3.17 -19.57 -6.31
CA HIS A 127 4.59 -19.37 -6.04
C HIS A 127 4.80 -18.26 -5.00
N GLU A 128 5.71 -18.47 -4.07
CA GLU A 128 6.15 -17.48 -3.09
C GLU A 128 7.65 -17.65 -2.81
N CYS A 129 8.42 -16.57 -2.83
CA CYS A 129 9.83 -16.61 -2.50
C CYS A 129 10.29 -15.36 -1.75
N LEU A 130 11.24 -15.55 -0.84
CA LEU A 130 11.93 -14.48 -0.13
C LEU A 130 13.43 -14.70 -0.23
N LYS A 131 14.15 -13.66 -0.65
CA LYS A 131 15.60 -13.63 -0.76
C LYS A 131 16.17 -12.43 -0.04
N GLU A 132 17.40 -12.56 0.45
CA GLU A 132 18.10 -11.44 1.07
C GLU A 132 19.55 -11.35 0.61
N LYS A 133 20.14 -10.17 0.76
CA LYS A 133 21.58 -9.94 0.65
C LYS A 133 22.04 -8.72 1.42
N ASN A 134 23.33 -8.60 1.67
CA ASN A 134 23.90 -7.34 2.12
C ASN A 134 23.75 -6.27 1.03
N ALA A 135 23.01 -5.19 1.32
CA ALA A 135 22.67 -4.15 0.34
C ALA A 135 23.89 -3.35 -0.14
N THR A 136 24.92 -3.25 0.67
CA THR A 136 26.11 -2.40 0.40
C THR A 136 27.29 -3.16 -0.17
N SER A 137 27.24 -4.50 -0.18
CA SER A 137 28.31 -5.35 -0.70
C SER A 137 28.12 -5.60 -2.19
N LYS A 138 29.12 -5.23 -2.99
CA LYS A 138 29.11 -5.51 -4.44
C LYS A 138 29.23 -6.99 -4.78
N ASN A 139 29.79 -7.79 -3.88
CA ASN A 139 30.05 -9.22 -4.08
C ASN A 139 29.01 -10.11 -3.41
N SER A 140 27.99 -9.54 -2.73
CA SER A 140 26.91 -10.31 -2.11
C SER A 140 25.89 -10.72 -3.17
N SER A 141 25.65 -12.03 -3.31
CA SER A 141 24.55 -12.58 -4.08
C SER A 141 23.27 -12.57 -3.26
N LEU A 142 22.10 -12.60 -3.93
CA LEU A 142 20.84 -12.86 -3.27
C LEU A 142 20.82 -14.33 -2.81
N GLU A 143 20.59 -14.54 -1.53
CA GLU A 143 20.45 -15.85 -0.91
C GLU A 143 18.98 -16.15 -0.64
N ASN A 144 18.52 -17.35 -0.97
CA ASN A 144 17.16 -17.77 -0.68
C ASN A 144 16.97 -17.98 0.83
N ILE A 145 15.92 -17.40 1.38
CA ILE A 145 15.43 -17.71 2.73
C ILE A 145 14.38 -18.82 2.64
N TYR A 146 13.40 -18.67 1.73
CA TYR A 146 12.48 -19.74 1.37
C TYR A 146 11.95 -19.57 -0.05
N GLU A 147 11.50 -20.69 -0.61
CA GLU A 147 10.79 -20.79 -1.89
C GLU A 147 9.72 -21.88 -1.80
N ILE A 148 8.51 -21.54 -2.18
CA ILE A 148 7.31 -22.38 -2.07
C ILE A 148 6.61 -22.38 -3.42
N CYS A 149 6.26 -23.58 -3.91
CA CYS A 149 5.50 -23.76 -5.13
C CYS A 149 4.29 -24.65 -4.85
N ASP A 150 3.10 -24.18 -5.22
CA ASP A 150 1.82 -24.89 -5.05
C ASP A 150 1.60 -25.48 -3.64
N GLY A 151 2.06 -24.74 -2.62
CA GLY A 151 1.94 -25.13 -1.21
C GLY A 151 3.04 -26.07 -0.70
N GLU A 152 3.99 -26.48 -1.55
CA GLU A 152 5.14 -27.29 -1.16
C GLU A 152 6.37 -26.41 -0.92
N ILE A 153 7.06 -26.63 0.19
CA ILE A 153 8.32 -25.96 0.52
C ILE A 153 9.41 -26.58 -0.36
N ILE A 154 9.80 -25.89 -1.43
CA ILE A 154 10.89 -26.34 -2.34
C ILE A 154 12.24 -26.03 -1.71
N PHE A 155 12.35 -24.89 -1.06
CA PHE A 155 13.55 -24.49 -0.32
C PHE A 155 13.15 -23.74 0.96
N MET A 156 13.90 -24.00 2.02
CA MET A 156 13.90 -23.16 3.23
C MET A 156 15.28 -23.28 3.88
N TYR A 157 15.83 -22.17 4.34
CA TYR A 157 17.13 -22.16 4.97
C TYR A 157 17.18 -23.18 6.12
N GLY A 158 18.14 -24.12 6.11
CA GLY A 158 18.25 -25.23 7.06
C GLY A 158 17.35 -26.45 6.80
N LEU A 159 16.61 -26.51 5.69
CA LEU A 159 15.75 -27.64 5.32
C LEU A 159 16.57 -28.94 5.07
N GLU A 160 17.70 -28.83 4.35
CA GLU A 160 18.57 -29.97 4.04
C GLU A 160 19.24 -30.57 5.29
N GLU A 161 19.41 -29.77 6.33
CA GLU A 161 19.99 -30.18 7.61
C GLU A 161 18.96 -30.79 8.55
N GLU A 162 17.68 -30.95 8.11
CA GLU A 162 16.55 -31.40 8.93
C GLU A 162 16.44 -30.61 10.25
N ASN A 163 16.71 -29.30 10.20
CA ASN A 163 16.66 -28.46 11.39
C ASN A 163 15.29 -28.52 12.06
N GLY A 164 15.26 -28.76 13.36
CA GLY A 164 14.01 -28.98 14.12
C GLY A 164 13.00 -27.83 14.00
N PHE A 165 13.46 -26.58 13.90
CA PHE A 165 12.63 -25.42 13.68
C PHE A 165 11.95 -25.42 12.31
N VAL A 166 12.67 -25.79 11.26
CA VAL A 166 12.13 -25.89 9.89
C VAL A 166 11.12 -27.02 9.79
N VAL A 167 11.38 -28.15 10.44
CA VAL A 167 10.44 -29.29 10.54
C VAL A 167 9.16 -28.85 11.25
N GLU A 168 9.27 -28.07 12.32
CA GLU A 168 8.10 -27.52 13.05
C GLU A 168 7.28 -26.57 12.16
N ILE A 169 7.93 -25.63 11.45
CA ILE A 169 7.26 -24.78 10.48
C ILE A 169 6.49 -25.61 9.46
N ARG A 170 7.17 -26.57 8.82
CA ARG A 170 6.55 -27.42 7.79
C ARG A 170 5.31 -28.13 8.34
N ASN A 171 5.36 -28.66 9.56
CA ASN A 171 4.24 -29.37 10.15
C ASN A 171 3.08 -28.42 10.49
N LYS A 172 3.36 -27.21 11.00
CA LYS A 172 2.33 -26.21 11.38
C LYS A 172 1.69 -25.54 10.18
N THR A 173 2.41 -25.40 9.06
CA THR A 173 1.91 -24.73 7.86
C THR A 173 1.39 -25.69 6.78
N MET A 174 1.50 -26.99 7.00
CA MET A 174 1.04 -28.01 6.07
C MET A 174 -0.42 -27.78 5.67
N ASN A 175 -0.70 -27.79 4.35
CA ASN A 175 -2.00 -27.50 3.73
C ASN A 175 -2.50 -26.04 3.85
N LEU A 176 -1.76 -25.11 4.44
CA LEU A 176 -2.14 -23.70 4.57
C LEU A 176 -1.41 -22.80 3.56
N LEU A 177 -0.24 -23.21 3.07
CA LEU A 177 0.64 -22.39 2.22
C LEU A 177 0.05 -22.03 0.84
N THR A 178 -1.06 -22.61 0.45
CA THR A 178 -1.82 -22.21 -0.76
C THR A 178 -2.82 -21.11 -0.50
N THR A 179 -3.27 -20.94 0.75
CA THR A 179 -4.33 -19.98 1.13
C THR A 179 -3.85 -18.86 2.04
N GLY A 180 -2.68 -19.00 2.64
CA GLY A 180 -1.99 -17.97 3.41
C GLY A 180 -0.53 -17.90 3.01
N SER A 181 0.06 -16.71 2.97
CA SER A 181 1.49 -16.57 2.70
C SER A 181 2.33 -17.21 3.82
N ALA A 182 3.49 -17.73 3.45
CA ALA A 182 4.45 -18.26 4.43
C ALA A 182 4.83 -17.20 5.45
N CYS A 183 5.00 -15.95 5.01
CA CYS A 183 5.28 -14.83 5.90
C CYS A 183 4.22 -14.70 7.00
N ALA A 184 2.96 -14.54 6.61
CA ALA A 184 1.86 -14.37 7.58
C ALA A 184 1.69 -15.62 8.48
N LEU A 185 1.72 -16.81 7.89
CA LEU A 185 1.53 -18.07 8.62
C LEU A 185 2.66 -18.33 9.63
N ILE A 186 3.92 -18.16 9.22
CA ILE A 186 5.07 -18.37 10.11
C ILE A 186 5.05 -17.32 11.22
N TYR A 187 4.87 -16.04 10.89
CA TYR A 187 4.85 -14.97 11.87
C TYR A 187 3.77 -15.19 12.94
N VAL A 188 2.53 -15.48 12.52
CA VAL A 188 1.41 -15.73 13.42
C VAL A 188 1.65 -16.99 14.26
N ASN A 189 2.05 -18.12 13.66
CA ASN A 189 2.31 -19.36 14.40
C ASN A 189 3.39 -19.23 15.46
N MET A 190 4.39 -18.36 15.25
CA MET A 190 5.45 -18.11 16.22
C MET A 190 4.96 -17.31 17.43
N LEU A 191 4.06 -16.36 17.20
CA LEU A 191 3.42 -15.59 18.29
C LEU A 191 2.47 -16.45 19.14
N TYR A 192 1.87 -17.49 18.52
CA TYR A 192 0.94 -18.40 19.20
C TYR A 192 1.60 -19.59 19.88
N SER A 193 2.86 -19.86 19.65
CA SER A 193 3.60 -20.89 20.39
C SER A 193 3.77 -20.44 21.83
N GLY A 194 2.65 -20.49 22.60
CA GLY A 194 2.47 -19.90 23.93
C GLY A 194 3.32 -20.48 25.06
N ASP A 195 4.37 -21.25 24.76
CA ASP A 195 5.26 -21.86 25.75
C ASP A 195 6.39 -20.94 26.23
N GLY A 196 6.34 -19.63 25.84
CA GLY A 196 7.32 -18.66 26.37
C GLY A 196 8.79 -18.92 25.99
N ASN A 197 9.06 -19.91 25.15
CA ASN A 197 10.40 -20.34 24.76
C ASN A 197 11.00 -19.48 23.65
N TYR A 198 10.87 -18.15 23.72
CA TYR A 198 11.65 -17.23 22.89
C TYR A 198 13.18 -17.45 23.03
N SER A 199 13.63 -18.07 24.11
CA SER A 199 15.04 -18.42 24.32
C SER A 199 15.55 -19.44 23.30
N PHE A 200 14.76 -20.45 22.93
CA PHE A 200 15.15 -21.47 21.98
C PHE A 200 15.49 -20.89 20.60
N TYR A 201 14.69 -19.92 20.13
CA TYR A 201 14.92 -19.29 18.83
C TYR A 201 16.15 -18.37 18.80
N ARG A 202 16.61 -17.89 19.97
CA ARG A 202 17.84 -17.07 20.05
C ARG A 202 19.10 -17.90 19.92
N GLU A 203 19.09 -19.15 20.30
CA GLU A 203 20.23 -20.06 20.27
C GLU A 203 20.38 -20.76 18.93
N ASP A 204 19.27 -21.06 18.21
CA ASP A 204 19.30 -21.66 16.91
C ASP A 204 19.59 -20.62 15.81
N LYS A 205 20.69 -20.79 15.10
CA LYS A 205 21.13 -19.91 14.00
C LYS A 205 20.11 -19.89 12.85
N VAL A 206 19.55 -21.07 12.49
CA VAL A 206 18.57 -21.20 11.40
C VAL A 206 17.30 -20.47 11.75
N ALA A 207 16.74 -20.73 12.92
CA ALA A 207 15.54 -20.04 13.42
C ALA A 207 15.73 -18.53 13.42
N ARG A 208 16.88 -18.03 13.88
CA ARG A 208 17.19 -16.61 13.93
C ARG A 208 17.21 -15.96 12.54
N ILE A 209 17.79 -16.61 11.53
CA ILE A 209 17.85 -16.09 10.16
C ILE A 209 16.44 -16.02 9.57
N ILE A 210 15.69 -17.13 9.63
CA ILE A 210 14.32 -17.18 9.09
C ILE A 210 13.44 -16.14 9.77
N MET A 211 13.46 -16.07 11.12
CA MET A 211 12.62 -15.18 11.89
C MET A 211 12.94 -13.71 11.68
N ASN A 212 14.23 -13.38 11.53
CA ASN A 212 14.62 -12.01 11.21
C ASN A 212 14.05 -11.61 9.83
N ALA A 213 14.21 -12.46 8.82
CA ALA A 213 13.71 -12.17 7.47
C ALA A 213 12.17 -12.08 7.44
N ILE A 214 11.47 -13.01 8.08
CA ILE A 214 10.00 -12.99 8.21
C ILE A 214 9.51 -11.74 8.95
N SER A 215 10.15 -11.38 10.08
CA SER A 215 9.76 -10.19 10.85
C SER A 215 9.97 -8.89 10.07
N VAL A 216 11.04 -8.81 9.28
CA VAL A 216 11.30 -7.67 8.41
C VAL A 216 10.27 -7.59 7.29
N LEU A 217 9.93 -8.72 6.63
CA LEU A 217 8.92 -8.76 5.58
C LEU A 217 7.53 -8.41 6.14
N PHE A 218 7.15 -8.93 7.30
CA PHE A 218 5.90 -8.60 7.97
C PHE A 218 5.83 -7.11 8.34
N SER A 219 6.94 -6.54 8.83
CA SER A 219 7.06 -5.10 9.10
C SER A 219 6.96 -4.26 7.82
N PHE A 220 7.51 -4.75 6.70
CA PHE A 220 7.34 -4.11 5.39
C PHE A 220 5.86 -4.08 4.99
N GLY A 221 5.13 -5.20 5.11
CA GLY A 221 3.69 -5.24 4.87
C GLY A 221 2.90 -4.24 5.71
N HIS A 222 3.24 -4.08 6.99
CA HIS A 222 2.60 -3.09 7.86
C HIS A 222 2.94 -1.64 7.50
N LYS A 223 4.08 -1.37 6.88
CA LYS A 223 4.45 -0.03 6.40
C LYS A 223 3.80 0.36 5.08
N LEU A 224 3.21 -0.60 4.36
CA LEU A 224 2.44 -0.32 3.15
C LEU A 224 1.08 0.26 3.52
N HIS A 225 0.79 1.45 3.06
CA HIS A 225 -0.50 2.12 3.22
C HIS A 225 -1.05 2.44 1.82
N VAL A 226 -2.27 2.01 1.55
CA VAL A 226 -2.86 2.14 0.21
C VAL A 226 -4.19 2.86 0.31
N TYR A 227 -4.34 3.94 -0.45
CA TYR A 227 -5.60 4.64 -0.67
C TYR A 227 -6.08 4.39 -2.09
N LEU A 228 -7.25 3.79 -2.21
CA LEU A 228 -7.99 3.66 -3.47
C LEU A 228 -9.18 4.61 -3.44
N ASP A 229 -9.42 5.34 -4.52
CA ASP A 229 -10.61 6.18 -4.60
C ASP A 229 -11.85 5.28 -4.78
N GLU A 230 -12.81 5.39 -3.85
CA GLU A 230 -14.01 4.55 -3.76
C GLU A 230 -15.12 4.99 -4.73
N SER A 231 -14.80 5.73 -5.79
CA SER A 231 -15.81 6.19 -6.76
C SER A 231 -16.51 5.03 -7.47
N ASP A 232 -15.91 3.84 -7.48
CA ASP A 232 -16.55 2.61 -7.95
C ASP A 232 -17.15 1.82 -6.78
N ASP A 233 -18.37 1.30 -6.95
CA ASP A 233 -19.18 0.55 -5.97
C ASP A 233 -18.54 -0.71 -5.34
N HIS A 234 -17.25 -0.92 -5.59
CA HIS A 234 -16.48 -2.01 -5.02
C HIS A 234 -15.72 -1.50 -3.80
N LYS A 235 -16.32 -1.70 -2.61
CA LYS A 235 -15.56 -1.55 -1.36
C LYS A 235 -14.38 -2.49 -1.43
N PRO A 236 -13.14 -1.97 -1.47
CA PRO A 236 -11.95 -2.82 -1.42
C PRO A 236 -12.01 -3.70 -0.17
N TYR A 237 -11.41 -4.88 -0.24
CA TYR A 237 -11.17 -5.67 0.95
C TYR A 237 -10.29 -4.83 1.88
N MET A 238 -10.92 -4.16 2.80
CA MET A 238 -10.20 -3.56 3.90
C MET A 238 -9.95 -4.68 4.90
N ILE A 239 -8.67 -4.97 5.16
CA ILE A 239 -8.35 -5.50 6.47
C ILE A 239 -8.90 -4.44 7.40
N GLN A 240 -10.03 -4.73 7.99
CA GLN A 240 -10.56 -3.94 9.09
C GLN A 240 -9.53 -4.09 10.21
N ASN A 241 -8.47 -3.30 10.13
CA ASN A 241 -7.59 -3.12 11.24
C ASN A 241 -8.48 -2.62 12.37
N THR A 242 -9.01 -3.60 13.13
CA THR A 242 -9.64 -3.36 14.40
C THR A 242 -11.04 -2.82 14.45
N ILE A 243 -11.85 -3.07 13.47
CA ILE A 243 -13.26 -3.05 13.78
C ILE A 243 -13.72 -4.50 13.77
N LEU A 244 -13.36 -5.19 14.83
CA LEU A 244 -14.06 -6.39 15.23
C LEU A 244 -15.50 -5.96 15.50
N SER A 245 -16.43 -6.41 14.68
CA SER A 245 -17.83 -6.37 15.06
C SER A 245 -17.92 -7.20 16.34
N CYS A 246 -18.35 -6.57 17.45
CA CYS A 246 -18.45 -7.21 18.75
C CYS A 246 -19.44 -8.37 18.78
N ASP A 247 -20.22 -8.56 17.73
CA ASP A 247 -21.26 -9.56 17.64
C ASP A 247 -20.73 -11.00 17.44
N ASP A 248 -19.45 -11.16 17.05
CA ASP A 248 -18.85 -12.45 16.72
C ASP A 248 -17.69 -12.88 17.63
N VAL A 249 -17.47 -12.20 18.74
CA VAL A 249 -16.36 -12.53 19.65
C VAL A 249 -16.72 -13.68 20.56
N ASP A 250 -16.57 -14.89 20.06
CA ASP A 250 -16.53 -16.09 20.88
C ASP A 250 -15.29 -16.05 21.80
N SER A 251 -15.38 -16.49 23.04
CA SER A 251 -14.34 -16.39 24.06
C SER A 251 -12.99 -17.04 23.66
N GLN A 252 -12.99 -17.95 22.68
CA GLN A 252 -11.78 -18.55 22.09
C GLN A 252 -11.07 -17.59 21.11
N ASN A 253 -11.81 -16.73 20.46
CA ASN A 253 -11.25 -15.72 19.55
C ASN A 253 -10.77 -14.48 20.31
N ALA A 254 -11.22 -14.21 21.51
CA ALA A 254 -10.78 -13.07 22.33
C ALA A 254 -9.25 -13.07 22.58
N LYS A 255 -8.63 -14.26 22.72
CA LYS A 255 -7.16 -14.39 22.81
C LYS A 255 -6.47 -14.07 21.50
N LEU A 256 -7.02 -14.51 20.37
CA LEU A 256 -6.53 -14.19 19.04
C LEU A 256 -6.57 -12.68 18.81
N TYR A 257 -7.67 -12.06 19.12
CA TYR A 257 -7.89 -10.63 18.97
C TYR A 257 -7.07 -9.79 19.93
N SER A 258 -6.85 -10.25 21.17
CA SER A 258 -5.94 -9.57 22.09
C SER A 258 -4.48 -9.65 21.63
N LEU A 259 -4.10 -10.74 20.97
CA LEU A 259 -2.74 -10.93 20.47
C LEU A 259 -2.51 -10.13 19.16
N ILE A 260 -3.46 -10.14 18.23
CA ILE A 260 -3.47 -9.27 17.07
C ILE A 260 -3.53 -7.81 17.54
N GLY A 261 -4.36 -7.49 18.53
CA GLY A 261 -4.42 -6.20 19.19
C GLY A 261 -3.09 -5.80 19.80
N ASN A 262 -2.40 -6.69 20.51
CA ASN A 262 -1.09 -6.42 21.09
C ASN A 262 0.00 -6.22 20.04
N ILE A 263 -0.04 -6.93 18.92
CA ILE A 263 0.87 -6.68 17.79
C ILE A 263 0.59 -5.30 17.19
N PHE A 264 -0.68 -4.93 17.07
CA PHE A 264 -1.10 -3.61 16.62
C PHE A 264 -0.91 -2.54 17.69
N GLU A 265 -1.04 -2.85 18.97
CA GLU A 265 -0.76 -1.94 20.10
C GLU A 265 0.73 -1.63 20.23
N LEU A 266 1.61 -2.58 20.02
CA LEU A 266 3.07 -2.34 20.01
C LEU A 266 3.52 -1.46 18.83
N GLN A 267 2.72 -1.38 17.77
CA GLN A 267 3.02 -0.55 16.60
C GLN A 267 2.10 0.67 16.44
N ASN A 268 0.96 0.73 17.11
CA ASN A 268 -0.09 1.72 16.83
C ASN A 268 -0.72 2.36 18.06
N GLU A 269 -0.05 3.36 18.58
CA GLU A 269 -0.72 4.44 19.31
C GLU A 269 -1.63 5.29 18.39
N ASN A 270 -1.73 4.98 17.11
CA ASN A 270 -2.34 5.85 16.11
C ASN A 270 -3.72 5.35 15.66
N ILE A 271 -4.60 6.29 15.38
CA ILE A 271 -5.84 6.03 14.64
C ILE A 271 -5.48 5.87 13.16
N ASN A 272 -5.72 4.69 12.58
CA ASN A 272 -5.24 4.33 11.25
C ASN A 272 -6.21 4.66 10.12
N VAL A 273 -7.49 4.85 10.44
CA VAL A 273 -8.54 5.23 9.48
C VAL A 273 -9.49 6.21 10.14
N ILE A 274 -9.90 7.22 9.40
CA ILE A 274 -10.93 8.18 9.82
C ILE A 274 -11.98 8.26 8.70
N PHE A 275 -13.22 8.04 9.07
CA PHE A 275 -14.37 8.22 8.18
C PHE A 275 -15.13 9.48 8.54
N SER A 276 -15.88 10.03 7.58
CA SER A 276 -16.78 11.14 7.84
C SER A 276 -17.89 10.79 8.84
N ASN A 277 -18.30 9.52 8.90
CA ASN A 277 -19.29 9.00 9.83
C ASN A 277 -18.93 7.58 10.29
N ARG A 278 -19.61 7.11 11.35
CA ARG A 278 -19.53 5.74 11.88
C ARG A 278 -18.12 5.28 12.22
N ASN A 279 -17.31 6.17 12.82
CA ASN A 279 -16.04 5.74 13.38
C ASN A 279 -16.28 4.94 14.66
N MET A 280 -15.95 3.67 14.66
CA MET A 280 -16.07 2.80 15.82
C MET A 280 -14.76 2.81 16.61
N ILE A 281 -14.76 3.41 17.80
CA ILE A 281 -13.58 3.68 18.59
C ILE A 281 -13.68 2.93 19.92
N ALA A 282 -12.73 2.05 20.21
CA ALA A 282 -12.66 1.40 21.52
C ALA A 282 -12.59 2.44 22.65
N LYS A 283 -13.34 2.22 23.74
CA LYS A 283 -13.45 3.19 24.86
C LYS A 283 -12.10 3.71 25.38
N PRO A 284 -11.06 2.86 25.57
CA PRO A 284 -9.74 3.34 26.01
C PRO A 284 -9.01 4.23 24.99
N ARG A 285 -9.43 4.23 23.72
CA ARG A 285 -8.79 5.00 22.65
C ARG A 285 -9.50 6.32 22.31
N LEU A 286 -10.57 6.66 23.01
CA LEU A 286 -11.36 7.87 22.71
C LEU A 286 -10.51 9.14 22.77
N ASP A 287 -9.69 9.32 23.82
CA ASP A 287 -8.86 10.49 23.98
C ASP A 287 -7.86 10.64 22.84
N LYS A 288 -7.28 9.52 22.38
CA LYS A 288 -6.39 9.50 21.21
C LYS A 288 -7.11 9.82 19.91
N PHE A 289 -8.35 9.39 19.76
CA PHE A 289 -9.20 9.77 18.64
C PHE A 289 -9.47 11.26 18.65
N ILE A 290 -9.85 11.86 19.79
CA ILE A 290 -10.10 13.30 19.94
C ILE A 290 -8.83 14.09 19.56
N GLU A 291 -7.66 13.71 20.08
CA GLU A 291 -6.39 14.33 19.71
C GLU A 291 -6.15 14.29 18.19
N THR A 292 -6.47 13.15 17.57
CA THR A 292 -6.31 12.96 16.14
C THR A 292 -7.28 13.84 15.33
N ILE A 293 -8.52 14.00 15.78
CA ILE A 293 -9.52 14.86 15.15
C ILE A 293 -9.12 16.35 15.28
N ASN A 294 -8.51 16.76 16.37
CA ASN A 294 -7.98 18.12 16.50
C ASN A 294 -6.89 18.40 15.45
N LYS A 295 -5.98 17.45 15.22
CA LYS A 295 -4.97 17.55 14.12
C LYS A 295 -5.60 17.49 12.73
N LEU A 296 -6.66 16.71 12.56
CA LEU A 296 -7.44 16.71 11.33
C LEU A 296 -8.07 18.08 11.07
N TYR A 297 -8.61 18.73 12.11
CA TYR A 297 -9.13 20.09 11.98
C TYR A 297 -8.04 21.06 11.50
N GLU A 298 -6.86 21.06 12.14
CA GLU A 298 -5.73 21.91 11.72
C GLU A 298 -5.35 21.67 10.26
N PHE A 299 -5.30 20.40 9.84
CA PHE A 299 -5.03 20.03 8.45
C PHE A 299 -6.13 20.53 7.49
N LEU A 300 -7.39 20.30 7.79
CA LEU A 300 -8.50 20.73 6.93
C LEU A 300 -8.64 22.24 6.86
N HIS A 301 -8.32 22.96 7.93
CA HIS A 301 -8.38 24.42 7.98
C HIS A 301 -7.41 25.08 6.98
N ILE A 302 -6.31 24.40 6.61
CA ILE A 302 -5.39 24.86 5.54
C ILE A 302 -6.14 24.96 4.19
N PHE A 303 -7.02 24.01 3.91
CA PHE A 303 -7.76 23.93 2.65
C PHE A 303 -9.10 24.67 2.70
N LYS A 304 -9.65 24.87 3.89
CA LYS A 304 -10.97 25.44 4.12
C LYS A 304 -10.93 26.38 5.33
N SER A 305 -10.56 27.62 5.10
CA SER A 305 -10.31 28.63 6.13
C SER A 305 -11.55 29.08 6.92
N ASP A 306 -12.76 28.83 6.40
CA ASP A 306 -14.04 29.12 7.08
C ASP A 306 -14.49 27.99 8.03
N LEU A 307 -13.76 26.85 8.07
CA LEU A 307 -13.98 25.80 9.04
C LEU A 307 -13.49 26.26 10.42
N MET A 308 -14.38 26.29 11.42
CA MET A 308 -14.08 26.76 12.77
C MET A 308 -13.70 25.63 13.73
N GLY A 309 -14.09 24.38 13.43
CA GLY A 309 -13.80 23.22 14.27
C GLY A 309 -14.44 21.94 13.77
N ILE A 310 -14.09 20.83 14.42
CA ILE A 310 -14.74 19.53 14.23
C ILE A 310 -15.20 19.04 15.58
N GLU A 311 -16.51 18.88 15.75
CA GLU A 311 -17.12 18.23 16.92
C GLU A 311 -17.30 16.75 16.67
N ILE A 312 -17.36 15.95 17.73
CA ILE A 312 -17.59 14.52 17.66
C ILE A 312 -18.95 14.21 18.29
N ASP A 313 -19.92 13.82 17.48
CA ASP A 313 -21.18 13.24 17.97
C ASP A 313 -20.92 11.76 18.27
N LYS A 314 -21.01 11.37 19.55
CA LYS A 314 -20.67 10.03 20.00
C LYS A 314 -21.82 9.33 20.69
N LYS A 315 -22.04 8.05 20.34
CA LYS A 315 -23.00 7.15 20.96
C LYS A 315 -22.28 5.94 21.52
N GLU A 316 -22.65 5.54 22.72
CA GLU A 316 -22.10 4.33 23.35
C GLU A 316 -22.66 3.09 22.69
N ASN A 317 -21.77 2.12 22.37
CA ASN A 317 -22.11 0.83 21.79
C ASN A 317 -21.22 -0.26 22.41
N GLY A 318 -21.65 -0.84 23.53
CA GLY A 318 -20.86 -1.85 24.27
C GLY A 318 -19.50 -1.29 24.72
N ASP A 319 -18.42 -1.93 24.28
CA ASP A 319 -17.04 -1.52 24.59
C ASP A 319 -16.49 -0.43 23.65
N PHE A 320 -17.33 0.09 22.75
CA PHE A 320 -16.96 1.06 21.74
C PHE A 320 -17.80 2.34 21.83
N TRP A 321 -17.27 3.40 21.23
CA TRP A 321 -17.98 4.60 20.86
C TRP A 321 -18.21 4.61 19.35
N MET A 322 -19.44 4.83 18.93
CA MET A 322 -19.75 5.23 17.56
C MET A 322 -19.62 6.73 17.46
N CYS A 323 -18.67 7.21 16.64
CA CYS A 323 -18.32 8.62 16.53
C CYS A 323 -18.57 9.12 15.12
N ASP A 324 -19.42 10.13 14.98
CA ASP A 324 -19.67 10.86 13.76
C ASP A 324 -18.97 12.24 13.83
N LEU A 325 -18.41 12.71 12.73
CA LEU A 325 -17.76 14.00 12.67
C LEU A 325 -18.78 15.08 12.27
N VAL A 326 -18.80 16.17 13.02
CA VAL A 326 -19.64 17.34 12.76
C VAL A 326 -18.74 18.55 12.48
N MET A 327 -18.82 19.05 11.26
CA MET A 327 -18.05 20.22 10.84
C MET A 327 -18.75 21.49 11.35
N VAL A 328 -18.00 22.39 11.99
CA VAL A 328 -18.50 23.60 12.61
C VAL A 328 -18.06 24.81 11.80
N TYR A 329 -19.01 25.59 11.34
CA TYR A 329 -18.85 26.87 10.67
C TYR A 329 -19.45 28.01 11.49
N ASP A 330 -19.16 29.27 11.15
CA ASP A 330 -19.64 30.43 11.88
C ASP A 330 -21.17 30.46 12.09
N SER A 331 -21.93 30.10 11.05
CA SER A 331 -23.39 30.19 11.05
C SER A 331 -24.14 28.85 11.07
N TYR A 332 -23.45 27.72 10.91
CA TYR A 332 -24.09 26.41 10.86
C TYR A 332 -23.15 25.27 11.25
N ARG A 333 -23.75 24.09 11.48
CA ARG A 333 -23.08 22.83 11.70
C ARG A 333 -23.61 21.80 10.71
N ILE A 334 -22.73 20.93 10.21
CA ILE A 334 -23.10 19.89 9.26
C ILE A 334 -22.33 18.60 9.55
N HIS A 335 -22.98 17.45 9.49
CA HIS A 335 -22.29 16.17 9.56
C HIS A 335 -21.35 16.02 8.36
N ALA A 336 -20.14 15.55 8.60
CA ALA A 336 -19.09 15.45 7.59
C ALA A 336 -19.47 14.56 6.39
N GLU A 337 -20.45 13.65 6.55
CA GLU A 337 -20.98 12.84 5.44
C GLU A 337 -21.68 13.68 4.36
N PHE A 338 -22.20 14.87 4.72
CA PHE A 338 -22.85 15.81 3.80
C PHE A 338 -21.94 16.90 3.28
N GLU A 339 -20.65 16.85 3.67
CA GLU A 339 -19.63 17.75 3.13
C GLU A 339 -19.32 17.47 1.65
N SER A 340 -18.63 18.43 1.03
CA SER A 340 -18.15 18.28 -0.34
C SER A 340 -17.26 17.05 -0.49
N THR A 341 -17.22 16.49 -1.71
CA THR A 341 -16.37 15.32 -2.03
C THR A 341 -14.90 15.61 -1.73
N GLY A 342 -14.41 16.82 -1.98
CA GLY A 342 -13.04 17.23 -1.68
C GLY A 342 -12.72 17.19 -0.19
N ILE A 343 -13.62 17.72 0.67
CA ILE A 343 -13.43 17.65 2.13
C ILE A 343 -13.46 16.21 2.63
N LYS A 344 -14.41 15.39 2.16
CA LYS A 344 -14.46 13.96 2.51
C LYS A 344 -13.20 13.22 2.10
N LYS A 345 -12.65 13.54 0.94
CA LYS A 345 -11.37 12.99 0.48
C LYS A 345 -10.21 13.42 1.39
N LEU A 346 -10.12 14.69 1.74
CA LEU A 346 -9.09 15.20 2.65
C LEU A 346 -9.17 14.55 4.04
N ILE A 347 -10.37 14.31 4.58
CA ILE A 347 -10.55 13.55 5.83
C ILE A 347 -9.89 12.18 5.75
N LYS A 348 -10.14 11.44 4.66
CA LYS A 348 -9.55 10.11 4.44
C LYS A 348 -8.04 10.20 4.21
N LEU A 349 -7.57 11.14 3.39
CA LEU A 349 -6.16 11.31 3.03
C LEU A 349 -5.29 11.72 4.22
N PHE A 350 -5.83 12.40 5.22
CA PHE A 350 -5.09 12.87 6.39
C PHE A 350 -4.22 11.79 7.03
N VAL A 351 -4.78 10.59 7.20
CA VAL A 351 -4.06 9.46 7.81
C VAL A 351 -2.89 9.03 6.94
N TYR A 352 -3.07 8.93 5.62
CA TYR A 352 -2.03 8.50 4.67
C TYR A 352 -0.90 9.53 4.57
N VAL A 353 -1.24 10.81 4.51
CA VAL A 353 -0.25 11.90 4.55
C VAL A 353 0.56 11.85 5.85
N ARG A 354 -0.09 11.65 6.98
CA ARG A 354 0.56 11.50 8.28
C ARG A 354 1.49 10.28 8.31
N GLU A 355 1.08 9.14 7.77
CA GLU A 355 1.92 7.93 7.72
C GLU A 355 3.15 8.15 6.82
N MET A 356 3.02 8.84 5.69
CA MET A 356 4.17 9.24 4.86
C MET A 356 5.17 10.10 5.63
N VAL A 357 4.69 11.10 6.38
CA VAL A 357 5.56 11.94 7.22
C VAL A 357 6.30 11.12 8.29
N ARG A 358 5.71 10.03 8.79
CA ARG A 358 6.25 9.17 9.85
C ARG A 358 7.12 8.01 9.38
N GLY A 359 7.34 7.87 8.08
CA GLY A 359 8.18 6.82 7.51
C GLY A 359 7.41 5.62 6.94
N GLY A 360 6.11 5.76 6.69
CA GLY A 360 5.28 4.80 5.96
C GLY A 360 5.56 4.82 4.46
N ILE A 361 5.19 3.75 3.78
CA ILE A 361 5.26 3.61 2.32
C ILE A 361 3.82 3.72 1.81
N VAL A 362 3.49 4.85 1.23
CA VAL A 362 2.10 5.23 0.90
C VAL A 362 1.88 5.19 -0.60
N PHE A 363 0.80 4.51 -1.01
CA PHE A 363 0.32 4.51 -2.39
C PHE A 363 -1.08 5.14 -2.44
N ILE A 364 -1.28 6.12 -3.32
CA ILE A 364 -2.54 6.84 -3.47
C ILE A 364 -2.99 6.81 -4.92
N ASP A 365 -4.18 6.27 -5.17
CA ASP A 365 -4.81 6.35 -6.48
C ASP A 365 -5.55 7.67 -6.64
N GLU A 366 -5.42 8.29 -7.83
CA GLU A 366 -6.05 9.56 -8.18
C GLU A 366 -5.87 10.65 -7.11
N PHE A 367 -4.62 10.93 -6.73
CA PHE A 367 -4.29 11.85 -5.64
C PHE A 367 -4.89 13.26 -5.84
N ASP A 368 -4.95 13.70 -7.08
CA ASP A 368 -5.46 15.02 -7.49
C ASP A 368 -7.00 15.12 -7.52
N SER A 369 -7.73 14.00 -7.54
CA SER A 369 -9.18 14.06 -7.68
C SER A 369 -9.82 14.90 -6.56
N ASN A 370 -10.68 15.85 -6.94
CA ASN A 370 -11.37 16.78 -6.04
C ASN A 370 -10.47 17.70 -5.17
N LEU A 371 -9.17 17.82 -5.49
CA LEU A 371 -8.24 18.74 -4.84
C LEU A 371 -7.82 19.86 -5.78
N HIS A 372 -7.72 21.07 -5.25
CA HIS A 372 -7.23 22.20 -6.02
C HIS A 372 -5.72 22.10 -6.22
N ASP A 373 -5.26 22.38 -7.44
CA ASP A 373 -3.87 22.22 -7.91
C ASP A 373 -2.83 22.89 -7.00
N VAL A 374 -3.12 24.12 -6.59
CA VAL A 374 -2.21 24.91 -5.74
C VAL A 374 -1.96 24.22 -4.39
N TYR A 375 -3.02 23.68 -3.76
CA TYR A 375 -2.88 22.98 -2.49
C TYR A 375 -2.17 21.63 -2.66
N LEU A 376 -2.46 20.92 -3.76
CA LEU A 376 -1.78 19.66 -4.06
C LEU A 376 -0.27 19.86 -4.24
N CYS A 377 0.13 20.88 -5.01
CA CYS A 377 1.52 21.22 -5.21
C CYS A 377 2.22 21.60 -3.90
N ALA A 378 1.61 22.46 -3.08
CA ALA A 378 2.16 22.86 -1.78
C ALA A 378 2.31 21.65 -0.82
N LEU A 379 1.32 20.75 -0.82
CA LEU A 379 1.41 19.52 -0.01
C LEU A 379 2.54 18.61 -0.49
N LEU A 380 2.73 18.47 -1.80
CA LEU A 380 3.83 17.68 -2.37
C LEU A 380 5.18 18.29 -2.00
N GLU A 381 5.36 19.61 -2.13
CA GLU A 381 6.60 20.30 -1.71
C GLU A 381 6.92 20.03 -0.24
N TYR A 382 5.91 20.15 0.64
CA TYR A 382 6.06 19.83 2.05
C TYR A 382 6.49 18.37 2.28
N LEU A 383 5.84 17.41 1.60
CA LEU A 383 6.16 15.99 1.75
C LEU A 383 7.54 15.65 1.18
N MET A 384 7.98 16.31 0.11
CA MET A 384 9.32 16.17 -0.44
C MET A 384 10.40 16.60 0.56
N GLU A 385 10.15 17.67 1.31
CA GLU A 385 11.12 18.24 2.25
C GLU A 385 11.09 17.56 3.63
N TYR A 386 9.89 17.25 4.14
CA TYR A 386 9.70 16.79 5.52
C TYR A 386 9.22 15.34 5.67
N GLY A 387 8.86 14.68 4.57
CA GLY A 387 8.40 13.29 4.60
C GLY A 387 9.54 12.30 4.84
N GLU A 388 9.49 11.52 5.92
CA GLU A 388 10.50 10.51 6.24
C GLU A 388 10.22 9.15 5.55
N GLY A 389 9.02 8.98 4.99
CA GLY A 389 8.56 7.79 4.26
C GLY A 389 8.66 7.94 2.75
N GLN A 390 7.79 7.21 2.06
CA GLN A 390 7.66 7.22 0.61
C GLN A 390 6.21 7.47 0.20
N LEU A 391 6.02 8.28 -0.83
CA LEU A 391 4.73 8.47 -1.49
C LEU A 391 4.83 8.10 -2.97
N CYS A 392 3.99 7.17 -3.40
CA CYS A 392 3.74 6.88 -4.80
C CYS A 392 2.27 7.17 -5.10
N PHE A 393 1.98 7.94 -6.12
CA PHE A 393 0.61 8.28 -6.45
C PHE A 393 0.34 8.28 -7.95
N THR A 394 -0.90 8.02 -8.32
CA THR A 394 -1.37 8.20 -9.68
C THR A 394 -2.09 9.55 -9.80
N THR A 395 -2.01 10.18 -10.95
CA THR A 395 -2.66 11.46 -11.21
C THR A 395 -2.87 11.68 -12.70
N HIS A 396 -3.88 12.45 -13.05
CA HIS A 396 -4.08 13.04 -14.38
C HIS A 396 -3.65 14.50 -14.44
N ASN A 397 -3.38 15.10 -13.31
CA ASN A 397 -3.00 16.48 -13.18
C ASN A 397 -1.52 16.69 -13.50
N VAL A 398 -1.23 17.51 -14.48
CA VAL A 398 0.13 17.80 -14.92
C VAL A 398 0.84 18.88 -14.09
N GLY A 399 0.10 19.64 -13.27
CA GLY A 399 0.65 20.68 -12.38
C GLY A 399 1.77 20.17 -11.48
N PRO A 400 1.57 19.06 -10.75
CA PRO A 400 2.60 18.46 -9.92
C PRO A 400 3.90 18.08 -10.61
N MET A 401 3.90 17.84 -11.93
CA MET A 401 5.14 17.50 -12.65
C MET A 401 6.23 18.56 -12.50
N ASP A 402 5.84 19.85 -12.46
CA ASP A 402 6.81 20.95 -12.38
C ASP A 402 7.43 21.09 -10.98
N VAL A 403 6.73 20.61 -9.95
CA VAL A 403 7.26 20.47 -8.59
C VAL A 403 8.15 19.23 -8.53
N LEU A 404 7.66 18.09 -8.97
CA LEU A 404 8.33 16.79 -8.86
C LEU A 404 9.65 16.70 -9.64
N LYS A 405 9.80 17.45 -10.75
CA LYS A 405 11.02 17.41 -11.58
C LYS A 405 12.31 17.73 -10.84
N GLN A 406 12.21 18.33 -9.65
CA GLN A 406 13.35 18.64 -8.78
C GLN A 406 13.89 17.41 -8.06
N HIS A 407 13.06 16.37 -7.89
CA HIS A 407 13.42 15.12 -7.24
C HIS A 407 13.81 14.03 -8.24
N LYS A 408 14.71 13.14 -7.80
CA LYS A 408 15.19 12.04 -8.64
C LYS A 408 14.15 10.94 -8.74
N LYS A 409 13.94 10.42 -9.94
CA LYS A 409 12.99 9.32 -10.24
C LYS A 409 11.56 9.57 -9.76
N SER A 410 11.16 10.83 -9.68
CA SER A 410 9.87 11.24 -9.12
C SER A 410 8.72 11.22 -10.14
N ILE A 411 9.02 11.10 -11.44
CA ILE A 411 8.01 11.10 -12.49
C ILE A 411 8.23 9.87 -13.37
N ASP A 412 7.20 9.05 -13.48
CA ASP A 412 7.13 7.92 -14.40
C ASP A 412 5.89 8.06 -15.29
N PHE A 413 6.04 7.72 -16.57
CA PHE A 413 4.95 7.68 -17.54
C PHE A 413 4.62 6.24 -17.89
N LEU A 414 3.37 5.84 -17.69
CA LEU A 414 2.86 4.53 -18.07
C LEU A 414 2.15 4.64 -19.43
N SER A 415 2.72 3.99 -20.44
CA SER A 415 2.17 3.95 -21.79
C SER A 415 1.03 2.92 -21.93
N GLU A 416 0.32 2.97 -23.06
CA GLU A 416 -0.74 2.01 -23.40
C GLU A 416 -0.21 0.60 -23.65
N ASP A 417 1.05 0.46 -24.01
CA ASP A 417 1.72 -0.85 -24.19
C ASP A 417 2.28 -1.41 -22.86
N HIS A 418 1.91 -0.81 -21.74
CA HIS A 418 2.25 -1.20 -20.35
C HIS A 418 3.76 -1.12 -20.06
N GLN A 419 4.43 -0.10 -20.58
CA GLN A 419 5.82 0.20 -20.28
C GLN A 419 5.95 1.46 -19.43
N ILE A 420 6.94 1.49 -18.55
CA ILE A 420 7.29 2.65 -17.75
C ILE A 420 8.44 3.41 -18.41
N TYR A 421 8.20 4.68 -18.66
CA TYR A 421 9.17 5.64 -19.15
C TYR A 421 9.48 6.67 -18.06
N PRO A 422 10.62 6.54 -17.35
CA PRO A 422 11.00 7.50 -16.33
C PRO A 422 11.36 8.84 -16.96
N TRP A 423 10.93 9.93 -16.34
CA TRP A 423 11.36 11.26 -16.74
C TRP A 423 12.89 11.39 -16.72
N LYS A 424 13.43 11.88 -17.80
CA LYS A 424 14.84 12.27 -17.93
C LYS A 424 14.91 13.76 -18.18
N THR A 425 15.67 14.48 -17.38
CA THR A 425 15.91 15.92 -17.58
C THR A 425 16.40 16.18 -19.00
N ASN A 426 15.66 16.95 -19.75
CA ASN A 426 15.95 17.29 -21.13
C ASN A 426 16.07 18.82 -21.28
N GLY A 427 17.20 19.38 -20.85
CA GLY A 427 17.46 20.81 -20.94
C GLY A 427 16.45 21.66 -20.13
N ASN A 428 16.00 22.77 -20.69
CA ASN A 428 15.10 23.74 -20.05
C ASN A 428 13.59 23.40 -20.21
N TYR A 429 13.24 22.23 -20.74
CA TYR A 429 11.84 21.88 -20.98
C TYR A 429 11.15 21.41 -19.71
N SER A 430 9.94 21.93 -19.47
CA SER A 430 9.04 21.43 -18.43
C SER A 430 8.44 20.09 -18.82
N PRO A 431 8.42 19.06 -17.92
CA PRO A 431 7.77 17.80 -18.19
C PRO A 431 6.29 17.97 -18.50
N SER A 432 5.59 18.87 -17.83
CA SER A 432 4.18 19.17 -18.05
C SER A 432 3.92 19.70 -19.47
N LYS A 433 4.80 20.55 -19.99
CA LYS A 433 4.69 21.09 -21.35
C LYS A 433 4.95 20.02 -22.42
N LEU A 434 5.97 19.18 -22.23
CA LEU A 434 6.26 18.10 -23.17
C LEU A 434 5.15 17.05 -23.18
N TYR A 435 4.59 16.73 -22.00
CA TYR A 435 3.47 15.79 -21.89
C TYR A 435 2.21 16.30 -22.61
N ARG A 436 1.84 17.58 -22.41
CA ARG A 436 0.69 18.19 -23.10
C ARG A 436 0.85 18.25 -24.64
N ASN A 437 2.08 18.36 -25.11
CA ASN A 437 2.38 18.41 -26.53
C ASN A 437 2.58 17.03 -27.18
N GLY A 438 2.30 15.94 -26.46
CA GLY A 438 2.47 14.58 -27.00
C GLY A 438 3.92 14.18 -27.27
N MET A 439 4.91 14.84 -26.63
CA MET A 439 6.33 14.62 -26.87
C MET A 439 6.98 13.61 -25.91
N ILE A 440 6.16 12.96 -25.07
CA ILE A 440 6.60 11.96 -24.12
C ILE A 440 5.79 10.68 -24.37
N GLU A 441 6.46 9.53 -24.38
CA GLU A 441 5.79 8.23 -24.43
C GLU A 441 4.77 8.09 -23.28
N GLY A 442 3.55 7.65 -23.61
CA GLY A 442 2.44 7.57 -22.64
C GLY A 442 1.65 8.87 -22.46
N SER A 443 2.00 9.94 -23.20
CA SER A 443 1.18 11.15 -23.25
C SER A 443 0.02 11.01 -24.26
N PRO A 444 -1.09 11.76 -24.09
CA PRO A 444 -2.16 11.77 -25.07
C PRO A 444 -1.67 12.33 -26.41
N PHE A 445 -1.82 11.55 -27.47
CA PHE A 445 -1.51 11.96 -28.85
C PHE A 445 -2.76 12.52 -29.53
N ASN A 446 -2.59 13.52 -30.39
CA ASN A 446 -3.62 14.05 -31.31
C ASN A 446 -4.93 14.47 -30.62
N VAL A 447 -4.86 15.21 -29.52
CA VAL A 447 -6.07 15.77 -28.88
C VAL A 447 -6.81 16.69 -29.89
N ASP A 448 -6.10 17.33 -30.78
CA ASP A 448 -6.68 18.20 -31.84
C ASP A 448 -7.41 17.41 -32.97
N ALA A 449 -7.22 16.09 -33.04
CA ALA A 449 -7.87 15.22 -34.01
C ALA A 449 -9.13 14.52 -33.48
N ILE A 450 -9.57 14.82 -32.24
CA ILE A 450 -10.77 14.24 -31.67
C ILE A 450 -12.00 14.89 -32.33
N ASP A 451 -12.72 14.12 -33.13
CA ASP A 451 -13.90 14.57 -33.84
C ASP A 451 -15.13 14.53 -32.91
N PHE A 452 -15.26 15.53 -32.06
CA PHE A 452 -16.48 15.73 -31.28
C PHE A 452 -17.67 16.14 -32.14
N ILE A 453 -17.43 16.77 -33.27
CA ILE A 453 -18.49 17.21 -34.19
C ILE A 453 -19.12 15.99 -34.85
N GLY A 454 -18.33 15.02 -35.30
CA GLY A 454 -18.84 13.76 -35.84
C GLY A 454 -19.63 12.91 -34.84
N VAL A 455 -19.33 13.04 -33.53
CA VAL A 455 -20.06 12.30 -32.46
C VAL A 455 -21.33 13.02 -32.03
N PHE A 456 -21.28 14.35 -31.84
CA PHE A 456 -22.37 15.12 -31.23
C PHE A 456 -23.02 16.10 -32.21
N GLY A 457 -22.49 16.28 -33.39
CA GLY A 457 -23.08 17.14 -34.43
C GLY A 457 -24.44 16.61 -34.86
N THR A 458 -25.43 17.47 -34.91
CA THR A 458 -26.70 17.16 -35.57
C THR A 458 -26.39 17.13 -37.06
N GLY A 459 -26.50 15.96 -37.70
CA GLY A 459 -26.18 15.74 -39.10
C GLY A 459 -27.10 16.53 -40.05
N GLU A 460 -27.07 17.85 -39.99
CA GLU A 460 -27.52 18.75 -41.06
C GLU A 460 -26.33 18.91 -42.02
N GLU A 461 -26.26 18.01 -42.99
CA GLU A 461 -25.51 18.26 -44.20
C GLU A 461 -26.14 19.50 -44.82
N ASP A 462 -25.41 20.60 -44.84
CA ASP A 462 -25.76 21.76 -45.69
C ASP A 462 -25.76 21.28 -47.14
N GLU A 463 -26.97 21.30 -47.73
CA GLU A 463 -27.19 21.18 -49.19
C GLU A 463 -26.53 22.32 -49.97
#